data_07e893a1ea67d777b7ba7cd74ceaa568
#
_entry.id   07e893a1ea67d777b7ba7cd74ceaa568
#
_cell.length_a   1.000
_cell.length_b   1.000
_cell.length_c   1.000
_cell.angle_alpha   90.00
_cell.angle_beta   90.00
_cell.angle_gamma   90.00
#
_symmetry.space_group_name_H-M   'P 1'
#
loop_
_entity.id
_entity.type
_entity.pdbx_description
1 polymer ?
#
loop_
_entity_poly.entity_id
_entity_poly.type
_entity_poly.pdbx_seq_one_letter_code
_entity_poly.pdbx_strand_id
1 'polypeptide(L)'
;SKSLSPEFIADLKQTGVQFKFFSPLPKRFYVFRIGRRLHSKVIVADHAEALIGGINIADKYRGNEQELPWLDFAIGVKGPVCAEISRICERIYREKYFGKINNQGKLTRKLHTGTARSRPSLNDWFRQKNQIRAGYRAAFQKSQQSITVVASYFLPSRSIRTALKYAARRGVQV
;
A
#
# COMPACT_ATOMS: atom_id res chain seq x y z
N SER A 1 -13.40 15.96 -3.97
CA SER A 1 -11.95 15.94 -4.23
C SER A 1 -11.65 17.07 -5.21
N LYS A 2 -10.76 18.00 -4.84
CA LYS A 2 -10.26 19.00 -5.78
C LYS A 2 -9.59 18.25 -6.93
N SER A 3 -10.08 18.42 -8.15
CA SER A 3 -9.41 17.92 -9.34
C SER A 3 -8.15 18.75 -9.56
N LEU A 4 -7.06 18.10 -9.97
CA LEU A 4 -5.86 18.83 -10.41
C LEU A 4 -6.22 19.69 -11.62
N SER A 5 -5.68 20.90 -11.70
CA SER A 5 -5.93 21.78 -12.85
C SER A 5 -5.28 21.23 -14.12
N PRO A 6 -5.85 21.48 -15.31
CA PRO A 6 -5.25 21.08 -16.57
C PRO A 6 -3.84 21.65 -16.77
N GLU A 7 -3.62 22.88 -16.32
CA GLU A 7 -2.33 23.58 -16.42
C GLU A 7 -1.27 22.85 -15.58
N PHE A 8 -1.59 22.47 -14.36
CA PHE A 8 -0.70 21.70 -13.49
C PHE A 8 -0.33 20.34 -14.10
N ILE A 9 -1.31 19.67 -14.72
CA ILE A 9 -1.04 18.39 -15.40
C ILE A 9 -0.16 18.58 -16.63
N ALA A 10 -0.35 19.69 -17.38
CA ALA A 10 0.48 20.01 -18.52
C ALA A 10 1.93 20.30 -18.10
N ASP A 11 2.13 21.07 -17.04
CA ASP A 11 3.44 21.37 -16.46
C ASP A 11 4.18 20.09 -16.03
N LEU A 12 3.52 19.20 -15.28
CA LEU A 12 4.09 17.90 -14.93
C LEU A 12 4.56 17.09 -16.14
N LYS A 13 3.81 17.12 -17.23
CA LYS A 13 4.18 16.40 -18.45
C LYS A 13 5.36 17.04 -19.17
N GLN A 14 5.46 18.37 -19.18
CA GLN A 14 6.59 19.10 -19.76
C GLN A 14 7.91 18.80 -19.04
N THR A 15 7.87 18.56 -17.72
CA THR A 15 9.04 18.15 -16.94
C THR A 15 9.42 16.67 -17.12
N GLY A 16 8.77 15.93 -18.02
CA GLY A 16 9.02 14.51 -18.29
C GLY A 16 8.30 13.55 -17.33
N VAL A 17 7.47 14.05 -16.40
CA VAL A 17 6.70 13.23 -15.48
C VAL A 17 5.59 12.49 -16.24
N GLN A 18 5.58 11.16 -16.12
CA GLN A 18 4.52 10.31 -16.65
C GLN A 18 3.34 10.28 -15.69
N PHE A 19 2.33 11.09 -15.96
CA PHE A 19 1.15 11.22 -15.13
C PHE A 19 -0.06 10.47 -15.73
N LYS A 20 -0.81 9.75 -14.87
CA LYS A 20 -2.01 9.02 -15.27
C LYS A 20 -3.04 9.00 -14.15
N PHE A 21 -4.31 9.27 -14.48
CA PHE A 21 -5.42 9.02 -13.56
C PHE A 21 -5.73 7.53 -13.47
N PHE A 22 -5.89 7.04 -12.24
CA PHE A 22 -6.29 5.65 -12.01
C PHE A 22 -7.79 5.49 -12.20
N SER A 23 -8.17 4.53 -13.07
CA SER A 23 -9.57 4.15 -13.32
C SER A 23 -10.51 5.37 -13.46
N PRO A 24 -10.26 6.26 -14.43
CA PRO A 24 -11.16 7.38 -14.67
C PRO A 24 -12.55 6.83 -14.98
N LEU A 25 -13.60 7.53 -14.49
CA LEU A 25 -14.98 7.14 -14.78
C LEU A 25 -15.18 7.05 -16.30
N PRO A 26 -15.55 5.91 -16.86
CA PRO A 26 -15.75 5.80 -18.29
C PRO A 26 -16.99 6.58 -18.69
N LYS A 27 -16.91 7.34 -19.78
CA LYS A 27 -18.08 8.04 -20.37
C LYS A 27 -19.14 7.07 -20.91
N ARG A 28 -18.86 5.76 -21.03
CA ARG A 28 -19.78 4.75 -21.55
C ARG A 28 -19.36 3.32 -21.13
N PHE A 29 -20.26 2.58 -20.49
CA PHE A 29 -20.30 1.11 -20.36
C PHE A 29 -19.07 0.33 -19.84
N TYR A 30 -18.70 0.46 -18.54
CA TYR A 30 -18.03 -0.65 -17.84
C TYR A 30 -18.52 -0.73 -16.38
N VAL A 31 -19.61 -1.41 -16.17
CA VAL A 31 -20.30 -1.59 -14.87
C VAL A 31 -19.39 -2.21 -13.79
N PHE A 32 -18.37 -2.98 -14.18
CA PHE A 32 -17.50 -3.69 -13.25
C PHE A 32 -16.32 -2.86 -12.64
N ARG A 33 -16.12 -1.61 -13.07
CA ARG A 33 -15.04 -0.74 -12.55
C ARG A 33 -15.52 0.47 -11.77
N ILE A 34 -16.83 0.61 -11.58
CA ILE A 34 -17.40 1.75 -10.87
C ILE A 34 -17.02 1.67 -9.40
N GLY A 35 -16.40 2.73 -8.88
CA GLY A 35 -16.08 2.88 -7.47
C GLY A 35 -14.71 2.38 -7.01
N ARG A 36 -13.88 1.81 -7.88
CA ARG A 36 -12.50 1.44 -7.50
C ARG A 36 -11.62 2.68 -7.43
N ARG A 37 -11.10 2.94 -6.24
CA ARG A 37 -10.12 4.03 -6.01
C ARG A 37 -8.78 3.42 -5.63
N LEU A 38 -7.70 4.01 -6.13
CA LEU A 38 -6.36 3.70 -5.66
C LEU A 38 -6.18 4.32 -4.28
N HIS A 39 -5.99 3.48 -3.27
CA HIS A 39 -5.79 3.94 -1.90
C HIS A 39 -4.35 3.70 -1.41
N SER A 40 -3.55 2.98 -2.14
CA SER A 40 -2.15 2.72 -1.82
C SER A 40 -1.31 3.97 -2.02
N LYS A 41 -0.48 4.32 -1.03
CA LYS A 41 0.52 5.37 -1.07
C LYS A 41 1.87 4.67 -1.03
N VAL A 42 2.52 4.62 -2.17
CA VAL A 42 3.78 3.92 -2.36
C VAL A 42 4.70 4.79 -3.18
N ILE A 43 5.90 5.01 -2.68
CA ILE A 43 7.00 5.64 -3.39
C ILE A 43 8.09 4.59 -3.53
N VAL A 44 8.68 4.48 -4.71
CA VAL A 44 9.84 3.60 -4.94
C VAL A 44 10.88 4.40 -5.68
N ALA A 45 12.10 4.42 -5.14
CA ALA A 45 13.26 5.04 -5.77
C ALA A 45 14.25 3.96 -6.19
N ASP A 46 14.73 4.04 -7.43
CA ASP A 46 15.80 3.20 -8.02
C ASP A 46 15.60 1.68 -7.85
N HIS A 47 14.37 1.21 -7.65
CA HIS A 47 14.04 -0.18 -7.30
C HIS A 47 14.75 -0.69 -6.03
N ALA A 48 15.35 0.19 -5.24
CA ALA A 48 16.22 -0.11 -4.11
C ALA A 48 15.64 0.34 -2.78
N GLU A 49 14.88 1.42 -2.76
CA GLU A 49 14.24 1.98 -1.58
C GLU A 49 12.75 2.18 -1.83
N ALA A 50 11.93 1.94 -0.82
CA ALA A 50 10.50 2.19 -0.90
C ALA A 50 9.94 2.77 0.41
N LEU A 51 8.94 3.63 0.27
CA LEU A 51 8.12 4.14 1.37
C LEU A 51 6.67 3.71 1.12
N ILE A 52 6.07 3.04 2.10
CA ILE A 52 4.71 2.50 2.01
C ILE A 52 3.93 2.90 3.24
N GLY A 53 2.78 3.54 3.07
CA GLY A 53 1.99 3.96 4.23
C GLY A 53 0.61 4.46 3.92
N GLY A 54 0.00 5.09 4.93
CA GLY A 54 -1.29 5.76 4.86
C GLY A 54 -1.20 7.23 4.46
N ILE A 55 -0.03 7.85 4.60
CA ILE A 55 0.21 9.29 4.43
C ILE A 55 -0.10 9.72 3.00
N ASN A 56 -1.02 10.67 2.84
CA ASN A 56 -1.28 11.31 1.55
C ASN A 56 -0.42 12.57 1.38
N ILE A 57 -0.22 12.97 0.14
CA ILE A 57 0.36 14.30 -0.18
C ILE A 57 -0.78 15.32 -0.05
N ALA A 58 -0.96 15.86 1.16
CA ALA A 58 -1.98 16.86 1.47
C ALA A 58 -1.59 17.65 2.72
N ASP A 59 -1.99 18.91 2.78
CA ASP A 59 -1.60 19.87 3.84
C ASP A 59 -1.90 19.39 5.26
N LYS A 60 -3.01 18.69 5.46
CA LYS A 60 -3.39 18.12 6.75
C LYS A 60 -2.38 17.12 7.35
N TYR A 61 -1.50 16.53 6.54
CA TYR A 61 -0.40 15.67 7.03
C TYR A 61 0.88 16.46 7.32
N ARG A 62 0.96 17.71 6.82
CA ARG A 62 2.05 18.63 7.13
C ARG A 62 1.79 19.41 8.40
N GLY A 63 0.53 19.79 8.63
CA GLY A 63 0.13 20.75 9.66
C GLY A 63 0.55 22.18 9.32
N ASN A 64 0.15 23.11 10.17
CA ASN A 64 0.52 24.52 10.12
C ASN A 64 0.57 25.10 11.54
N GLU A 65 0.72 26.41 11.68
CA GLU A 65 0.79 27.07 12.99
C GLU A 65 -0.48 26.94 13.85
N GLN A 66 -1.64 26.71 13.21
CA GLN A 66 -2.93 26.59 13.88
C GLN A 66 -3.39 25.16 14.07
N GLU A 67 -2.95 24.22 13.21
CA GLU A 67 -3.42 22.84 13.20
C GLU A 67 -2.25 21.85 13.22
N LEU A 68 -2.28 20.93 14.18
CA LEU A 68 -1.31 19.84 14.26
C LEU A 68 -1.47 18.89 13.06
N PRO A 69 -0.37 18.29 12.56
CA PRO A 69 -0.45 17.32 11.49
C PRO A 69 -1.23 16.07 11.93
N TRP A 70 -1.98 15.49 11.01
CA TRP A 70 -2.62 14.22 11.24
C TRP A 70 -1.59 13.12 11.45
N LEU A 71 -1.74 12.36 12.54
CA LEU A 71 -0.91 11.20 12.81
C LEU A 71 -1.19 10.10 11.79
N ASP A 72 -0.15 9.63 11.13
CA ASP A 72 -0.19 8.47 10.23
C ASP A 72 1.17 7.78 10.22
N PHE A 73 1.24 6.60 9.64
CA PHE A 73 2.45 5.78 9.64
C PHE A 73 2.84 5.39 8.22
N ALA A 74 4.16 5.34 8.00
CA ALA A 74 4.75 4.76 6.81
C ALA A 74 5.95 3.89 7.19
N ILE A 75 6.23 2.88 6.38
CA ILE A 75 7.36 1.99 6.54
C ILE A 75 8.35 2.28 5.42
N GLY A 76 9.59 2.62 5.79
CA GLY A 76 10.73 2.65 4.88
C GLY A 76 11.30 1.25 4.72
N VAL A 77 11.54 0.83 3.49
CA VAL A 77 12.07 -0.49 3.14
C VAL A 77 13.24 -0.33 2.19
N LYS A 78 14.33 -1.06 2.42
CA LYS A 78 15.50 -1.12 1.53
C LYS A 78 15.80 -2.57 1.16
N GLY A 79 16.24 -2.78 -0.08
CA GLY A 79 16.71 -4.07 -0.55
C GLY A 79 15.86 -4.74 -1.64
N PRO A 80 16.02 -6.05 -1.87
CA PRO A 80 15.44 -6.75 -3.04
C PRO A 80 13.92 -6.69 -3.15
N VAL A 81 13.21 -6.55 -2.02
CA VAL A 81 11.74 -6.43 -1.98
C VAL A 81 11.26 -5.18 -2.72
N CYS A 82 12.06 -4.12 -2.78
CA CYS A 82 11.70 -2.86 -3.45
C CYS A 82 11.49 -3.05 -4.95
N ALA A 83 12.21 -3.96 -5.57
CA ALA A 83 12.01 -4.29 -6.97
C ALA A 83 10.68 -5.05 -7.21
N GLU A 84 10.23 -5.87 -6.28
CA GLU A 84 8.91 -6.48 -6.36
C GLU A 84 7.81 -5.42 -6.18
N ILE A 85 7.99 -4.49 -5.24
CA ILE A 85 7.09 -3.36 -5.03
C ILE A 85 7.01 -2.50 -6.29
N SER A 86 8.15 -2.19 -6.91
CA SER A 86 8.20 -1.43 -8.17
C SER A 86 7.40 -2.10 -9.29
N ARG A 87 7.55 -3.41 -9.48
CA ARG A 87 6.75 -4.17 -10.46
C ARG A 87 5.26 -4.12 -10.18
N ILE A 88 4.88 -4.11 -8.89
CA ILE A 88 3.48 -3.93 -8.49
C ILE A 88 2.99 -2.55 -8.91
N CYS A 89 3.76 -1.49 -8.64
CA CYS A 89 3.43 -0.12 -9.03
C CYS A 89 3.31 0.01 -10.55
N GLU A 90 4.25 -0.52 -11.32
CA GLU A 90 4.20 -0.54 -12.77
C GLU A 90 2.95 -1.25 -13.32
N ARG A 91 2.60 -2.39 -12.74
CA ARG A 91 1.39 -3.13 -13.13
C ARG A 91 0.13 -2.31 -12.89
N ILE A 92 0.05 -1.60 -11.75
CA ILE A 92 -1.06 -0.71 -11.43
C ILE A 92 -1.09 0.45 -12.44
N TYR A 93 0.05 1.05 -12.73
CA TYR A 93 0.17 2.16 -13.69
C TYR A 93 -0.26 1.74 -15.10
N ARG A 94 0.15 0.56 -15.55
CA ARG A 94 -0.22 0.01 -16.86
C ARG A 94 -1.62 -0.58 -16.93
N GLU A 95 -2.36 -0.59 -15.80
CA GLU A 95 -3.69 -1.21 -15.66
C GLU A 95 -3.74 -2.70 -16.08
N LYS A 96 -2.61 -3.40 -16.02
CA LYS A 96 -2.50 -4.82 -16.36
C LYS A 96 -2.81 -5.69 -15.14
N TYR A 97 -4.06 -5.68 -14.66
CA TYR A 97 -4.46 -6.44 -13.47
C TYR A 97 -4.47 -7.95 -13.66
N PHE A 98 -4.47 -8.45 -14.90
CA PHE A 98 -4.70 -9.86 -15.24
C PHE A 98 -3.51 -10.58 -15.86
N GLY A 99 -2.30 -10.05 -15.81
CA GLY A 99 -1.10 -10.71 -16.32
C GLY A 99 -0.31 -11.45 -15.23
N LYS A 100 0.37 -12.56 -15.59
CA LYS A 100 1.47 -13.09 -14.77
C LYS A 100 2.53 -12.00 -14.65
N ILE A 101 3.09 -11.82 -13.45
CA ILE A 101 4.29 -11.00 -13.29
C ILE A 101 5.39 -11.70 -14.07
N ASN A 102 5.73 -11.16 -15.23
CA ASN A 102 6.87 -11.67 -15.97
C ASN A 102 8.13 -11.28 -15.19
N ASN A 103 8.78 -12.24 -14.58
CA ASN A 103 9.98 -12.06 -13.74
C ASN A 103 11.24 -11.65 -14.53
N GLN A 104 11.08 -11.13 -15.76
CA GLN A 104 12.20 -10.76 -16.63
C GLN A 104 12.66 -9.29 -16.43
N GLY A 105 12.90 -8.91 -15.20
CA GLY A 105 13.77 -7.79 -14.92
C GLY A 105 14.97 -8.32 -14.15
N LYS A 106 16.13 -8.46 -14.81
CA LYS A 106 17.39 -8.76 -14.12
C LYS A 106 17.64 -7.67 -13.09
N LEU A 107 17.41 -7.99 -11.82
CA LEU A 107 17.89 -7.16 -10.73
C LEU A 107 19.40 -7.32 -10.65
N THR A 108 20.13 -6.33 -11.15
CA THR A 108 21.59 -6.35 -11.21
C THR A 108 22.26 -5.92 -9.91
N ARG A 109 21.49 -5.65 -8.85
CA ARG A 109 22.10 -5.23 -7.58
C ARG A 109 21.58 -6.07 -6.40
N LYS A 110 22.44 -6.93 -5.87
CA LYS A 110 22.24 -7.61 -4.57
C LYS A 110 22.46 -6.58 -3.45
N LEU A 111 21.41 -5.87 -3.08
CA LEU A 111 21.39 -5.03 -1.89
C LEU A 111 20.90 -5.87 -0.71
N HIS A 112 21.80 -6.55 -0.02
CA HIS A 112 21.49 -7.13 1.28
C HIS A 112 21.91 -6.14 2.37
N THR A 113 20.95 -5.41 2.92
CA THR A 113 21.22 -4.39 3.94
C THR A 113 20.61 -4.73 5.31
N GLY A 114 20.18 -5.96 5.53
CA GLY A 114 19.59 -6.36 6.81
C GLY A 114 19.20 -7.83 6.88
N THR A 115 18.79 -8.27 8.08
CA THR A 115 18.35 -9.64 8.39
C THR A 115 16.84 -9.83 8.31
N ALA A 116 16.07 -8.75 8.14
CA ALA A 116 14.62 -8.80 8.11
C ALA A 116 14.09 -9.47 6.82
N ARG A 117 13.19 -10.43 6.98
CA ARG A 117 12.46 -11.04 5.85
C ARG A 117 11.19 -10.23 5.61
N SER A 118 11.04 -9.69 4.42
CA SER A 118 9.87 -8.91 4.02
C SER A 118 9.30 -9.40 2.70
N ARG A 119 8.00 -9.26 2.54
CA ARG A 119 7.29 -9.49 1.28
C ARG A 119 6.12 -8.54 1.16
N PRO A 120 5.78 -8.03 -0.02
CA PRO A 120 4.56 -7.27 -0.21
C PRO A 120 3.34 -8.19 -0.11
N SER A 121 2.27 -7.70 0.52
CA SER A 121 0.97 -8.35 0.55
C SER A 121 -0.04 -7.48 -0.17
N LEU A 122 -0.81 -8.07 -1.06
CA LEU A 122 -1.80 -7.39 -1.87
C LEU A 122 -3.20 -7.85 -1.49
N ASN A 123 -4.15 -6.92 -1.56
CA ASN A 123 -5.56 -7.24 -1.60
C ASN A 123 -6.08 -6.85 -2.98
N ASP A 124 -6.14 -7.80 -3.89
CA ASP A 124 -6.88 -7.60 -5.13
C ASP A 124 -8.25 -8.27 -5.06
N TRP A 125 -9.15 -7.86 -5.97
CA TRP A 125 -10.53 -8.34 -5.95
C TRP A 125 -10.69 -9.82 -6.36
N PHE A 126 -9.74 -10.36 -7.14
CA PHE A 126 -9.91 -11.67 -7.78
C PHE A 126 -8.94 -12.75 -7.29
N ARG A 127 -7.63 -12.49 -7.31
CA ARG A 127 -6.60 -13.52 -7.14
C ARG A 127 -5.95 -13.52 -5.77
N GLN A 128 -5.87 -12.37 -5.13
CA GLN A 128 -5.13 -12.19 -3.87
C GLN A 128 -6.04 -11.65 -2.77
N LYS A 129 -7.29 -12.07 -2.81
CA LYS A 129 -8.25 -11.78 -1.75
C LYS A 129 -7.66 -12.24 -0.41
N ASN A 130 -7.72 -11.35 0.56
CA ASN A 130 -7.40 -11.70 1.95
C ASN A 130 -5.92 -11.93 2.30
N GLN A 131 -4.93 -11.65 1.45
CA GLN A 131 -3.52 -11.80 1.86
C GLN A 131 -3.20 -10.97 3.09
N ILE A 132 -3.61 -9.70 3.12
CA ILE A 132 -3.41 -8.80 4.26
C ILE A 132 -4.13 -9.37 5.49
N ARG A 133 -5.38 -9.79 5.35
CA ARG A 133 -6.14 -10.40 6.46
C ARG A 133 -5.50 -11.68 6.97
N ALA A 134 -4.99 -12.53 6.09
CA ALA A 134 -4.27 -13.74 6.46
C ALA A 134 -2.97 -13.42 7.21
N GLY A 135 -2.24 -12.38 6.76
CA GLY A 135 -1.04 -11.89 7.44
C GLY A 135 -1.33 -11.42 8.86
N TYR A 136 -2.35 -10.59 9.07
CA TYR A 136 -2.76 -10.18 10.41
C TYR A 136 -3.15 -11.36 11.30
N ARG A 137 -3.95 -12.29 10.80
CA ARG A 137 -4.32 -13.50 11.56
C ARG A 137 -3.10 -14.30 11.98
N ALA A 138 -2.17 -14.53 11.06
CA ALA A 138 -0.95 -15.27 11.36
C ALA A 138 -0.09 -14.55 12.41
N ALA A 139 0.04 -13.21 12.31
CA ALA A 139 0.76 -12.41 13.31
C ALA A 139 0.11 -12.54 14.69
N PHE A 140 -1.21 -12.37 14.81
CA PHE A 140 -1.93 -12.48 16.08
C PHE A 140 -1.89 -13.89 16.68
N GLN A 141 -1.93 -14.93 15.84
CA GLN A 141 -1.80 -16.32 16.29
C GLN A 141 -0.41 -16.65 16.84
N LYS A 142 0.64 -16.03 16.27
CA LYS A 142 2.04 -16.25 16.66
C LYS A 142 2.51 -15.33 17.78
N SER A 143 1.78 -14.26 18.10
CA SER A 143 2.15 -13.34 19.16
C SER A 143 2.20 -14.03 20.51
N GLN A 144 3.23 -13.72 21.30
CA GLN A 144 3.47 -14.32 22.62
C GLN A 144 3.45 -13.29 23.75
N GLN A 145 3.75 -12.02 23.49
CA GLN A 145 3.86 -10.98 24.50
C GLN A 145 2.78 -9.92 24.36
N SER A 146 2.75 -9.21 23.23
CA SER A 146 1.82 -8.10 23.02
C SER A 146 1.38 -7.97 21.57
N ILE A 147 0.20 -7.37 21.39
CA ILE A 147 -0.37 -6.94 20.11
C ILE A 147 -0.82 -5.50 20.30
N THR A 148 -0.22 -4.58 19.56
CA THR A 148 -0.68 -3.18 19.50
C THR A 148 -1.25 -2.89 18.12
N VAL A 149 -2.48 -2.36 18.06
CA VAL A 149 -3.15 -1.99 16.81
C VAL A 149 -3.46 -0.50 16.84
N VAL A 150 -2.96 0.22 15.86
CA VAL A 150 -3.30 1.63 15.64
C VAL A 150 -4.06 1.74 14.33
N ALA A 151 -5.29 2.24 14.39
CA ALA A 151 -6.15 2.39 13.21
C ALA A 151 -7.15 3.52 13.43
N SER A 152 -7.39 4.33 12.40
CA SER A 152 -8.42 5.40 12.45
C SER A 152 -9.81 4.80 12.64
N TYR A 153 -10.09 3.66 12.02
CA TYR A 153 -11.34 2.91 12.14
C TYR A 153 -11.02 1.44 12.37
N PHE A 154 -11.23 0.95 13.58
CA PHE A 154 -11.01 -0.45 13.90
C PHE A 154 -12.32 -1.24 13.80
N LEU A 155 -12.63 -1.70 12.60
CA LEU A 155 -13.80 -2.54 12.30
C LEU A 155 -13.36 -3.97 11.91
N PRO A 156 -12.83 -4.76 12.84
CA PRO A 156 -12.27 -6.06 12.55
C PRO A 156 -13.34 -7.07 12.15
N SER A 157 -13.05 -7.84 11.10
CA SER A 157 -13.89 -8.98 10.72
C SER A 157 -13.98 -10.01 11.84
N ARG A 158 -15.00 -10.89 11.79
CA ARG A 158 -15.17 -11.95 12.79
C ARG A 158 -13.89 -12.78 13.00
N SER A 159 -13.18 -13.11 11.93
CA SER A 159 -11.94 -13.90 12.01
C SER A 159 -10.80 -13.16 12.71
N ILE A 160 -10.67 -11.85 12.53
CA ILE A 160 -9.70 -11.01 13.21
C ILE A 160 -10.04 -10.89 14.69
N ARG A 161 -11.31 -10.61 15.03
CA ARG A 161 -11.77 -10.57 16.44
C ARG A 161 -11.50 -11.88 17.17
N THR A 162 -11.77 -12.99 16.51
CA THR A 162 -11.51 -14.32 17.08
C THR A 162 -10.01 -14.53 17.34
N ALA A 163 -9.14 -14.16 16.39
CA ALA A 163 -7.69 -14.28 16.57
C ALA A 163 -7.16 -13.43 17.74
N LEU A 164 -7.65 -12.19 17.90
CA LEU A 164 -7.30 -11.33 19.04
C LEU A 164 -7.79 -11.93 20.38
N LYS A 165 -9.04 -12.43 20.45
CA LYS A 165 -9.56 -13.10 21.65
C LYS A 165 -8.72 -14.31 22.04
N TYR A 166 -8.29 -15.13 21.08
CA TYR A 166 -7.42 -16.27 21.36
C TYR A 166 -6.03 -15.83 21.81
N ALA A 167 -5.46 -14.75 21.26
CA ALA A 167 -4.21 -14.20 21.75
C ALA A 167 -4.32 -13.75 23.22
N ALA A 168 -5.35 -12.98 23.56
CA ALA A 168 -5.61 -12.54 24.93
C ALA A 168 -5.78 -13.73 25.90
N ARG A 169 -6.50 -14.80 25.49
CA ARG A 169 -6.65 -16.02 26.31
C ARG A 169 -5.34 -16.76 26.54
N ARG A 170 -4.34 -16.60 25.68
CA ARG A 170 -2.99 -17.13 25.87
C ARG A 170 -2.12 -16.26 26.79
N GLY A 171 -2.64 -15.15 27.32
CA GLY A 171 -1.91 -14.19 28.13
C GLY A 171 -1.20 -13.09 27.34
N VAL A 172 -1.46 -12.96 26.03
CA VAL A 172 -0.91 -11.88 25.22
C VAL A 172 -1.63 -10.59 25.56
N GLN A 173 -0.90 -9.53 25.82
CA GLN A 173 -1.45 -8.18 26.02
C GLN A 173 -1.95 -7.65 24.67
N VAL A 174 -3.24 -7.30 24.60
CA VAL A 174 -3.88 -6.81 23.37
C VAL A 174 -4.43 -5.41 23.56
#